data_145562be69fa30bef8799045791a3cb8
#
_entry.id   145562be69fa30bef8799045791a3cb8
#
_cell.length_a   1.000
_cell.length_b   1.000
_cell.length_c   1.000
_cell.angle_alpha   90.00
_cell.angle_beta   90.00
_cell.angle_gamma   90.00
#
_symmetry.space_group_name_H-M   'P 1'
#
loop_
_entity.id
_entity.type
_entity.pdbx_description
1 polymer ?
#
loop_
_entity_poly.entity_id
_entity_poly.type
_entity_poly.pdbx_seq_one_letter_code
_entity_poly.pdbx_strand_id
1 'polypeptide(L)'
;DLNCRALVHITQLTLPYLEKGAHVIQIDSLSAFQPVPYLGVYGATKAFVLSYSRSLNAELAPRGIHMMAFCPGWVKTEFFDHAEQTSKTAVTYFNQLFTAREVVACALRDSARGRDVCVPGFRIKLQVLLTKLLPHRLVMRIWLKQQKHAGKTEA
;
A
#
# COMPACT_ATOMS: atom_id res chain seq x y z
N ASP A 1 5.59 -7.62 13.65
CA ASP A 1 4.85 -6.98 14.75
C ASP A 1 4.33 -5.58 14.38
N LEU A 2 5.17 -4.67 13.86
CA LEU A 2 4.80 -3.26 13.62
C LEU A 2 3.63 -3.13 12.63
N ASN A 3 3.73 -3.71 11.44
CA ASN A 3 2.74 -3.54 10.37
C ASN A 3 1.39 -4.24 10.63
N CYS A 4 1.33 -5.23 11.51
CA CYS A 4 0.08 -5.96 11.77
C CYS A 4 -0.37 -5.76 13.20
N ARG A 5 0.40 -6.28 14.19
CA ARG A 5 -0.03 -6.28 15.59
C ARG A 5 -0.23 -4.87 16.14
N ALA A 6 0.75 -3.98 15.98
CA ALA A 6 0.65 -2.61 16.50
C ALA A 6 -0.49 -1.85 15.79
N LEU A 7 -0.63 -2.01 14.47
CA LEU A 7 -1.72 -1.40 13.69
C LEU A 7 -3.10 -1.83 14.21
N VAL A 8 -3.31 -3.13 14.42
CA VAL A 8 -4.58 -3.66 14.95
C VAL A 8 -4.83 -3.13 16.35
N HIS A 9 -3.84 -3.19 17.26
CA HIS A 9 -3.99 -2.72 18.64
C HIS A 9 -4.33 -1.23 18.70
N ILE A 10 -3.60 -0.37 17.98
CA ILE A 10 -3.87 1.07 17.96
C ILE A 10 -5.26 1.32 17.40
N THR A 11 -5.65 0.64 16.31
CA THR A 11 -6.97 0.78 15.73
C THR A 11 -8.05 0.40 16.74
N GLN A 12 -7.96 -0.78 17.36
CA GLN A 12 -8.96 -1.25 18.32
C GLN A 12 -9.07 -0.34 19.56
N LEU A 13 -7.95 0.16 20.08
CA LEU A 13 -7.94 1.09 21.20
C LEU A 13 -8.53 2.46 20.84
N THR A 14 -8.47 2.87 19.57
CA THR A 14 -8.98 4.15 19.09
C THR A 14 -10.48 4.09 18.77
N LEU A 15 -10.99 2.94 18.29
CA LEU A 15 -12.37 2.77 17.83
C LEU A 15 -13.46 3.25 18.83
N PRO A 16 -13.34 3.06 20.15
CA PRO A 16 -14.34 3.54 21.11
C PRO A 16 -14.49 5.07 21.14
N TYR A 17 -13.44 5.80 20.72
CA TYR A 17 -13.40 7.27 20.75
C TYR A 17 -13.78 7.90 19.42
N LEU A 18 -14.04 7.09 18.38
CA LEU A 18 -14.43 7.59 17.07
C LEU A 18 -15.94 7.79 17.00
N GLU A 19 -16.33 8.99 16.58
CA GLU A 19 -17.71 9.40 16.40
C GLU A 19 -18.14 9.35 14.92
N LYS A 20 -19.45 9.50 14.68
CA LYS A 20 -20.00 9.61 13.34
C LYS A 20 -19.31 10.73 12.54
N GLY A 21 -18.89 10.42 11.34
CA GLY A 21 -18.13 11.32 10.46
C GLY A 21 -16.61 11.22 10.62
N ALA A 22 -16.11 10.39 11.54
CA ALA A 22 -14.67 10.14 11.67
C ALA A 22 -14.12 9.39 10.45
N HIS A 23 -12.89 9.75 10.05
CA HIS A 23 -12.14 9.11 8.97
C HIS A 23 -10.84 8.51 9.51
N VAL A 24 -10.60 7.24 9.20
CA VAL A 24 -9.36 6.52 9.52
C VAL A 24 -8.67 6.13 8.22
N ILE A 25 -7.40 6.51 8.08
CA ILE A 25 -6.57 6.16 6.93
C ILE A 25 -5.47 5.23 7.40
N GLN A 26 -5.55 3.96 6.99
CA GLN A 26 -4.50 2.96 7.25
C GLN A 26 -3.42 3.05 6.19
N ILE A 27 -2.17 3.22 6.62
CA ILE A 27 -1.02 3.32 5.70
C ILE A 27 -0.63 1.92 5.23
N ASP A 28 -0.99 1.63 4.02
CA ASP A 28 -0.75 0.37 3.34
C ASP A 28 0.36 0.50 2.26
N SER A 29 0.29 -0.29 1.20
CA SER A 29 1.23 -0.29 0.08
C SER A 29 0.61 -0.92 -1.17
N LEU A 30 1.13 -0.54 -2.33
CA LEU A 30 0.88 -1.24 -3.58
C LEU A 30 1.24 -2.74 -3.52
N SER A 31 2.19 -3.12 -2.66
CA SER A 31 2.59 -4.51 -2.42
C SER A 31 1.48 -5.39 -1.83
N ALA A 32 0.38 -4.79 -1.36
CA ALA A 32 -0.78 -5.52 -0.84
C ALA A 32 -1.55 -6.30 -1.92
N PHE A 33 -1.42 -5.92 -3.20
CA PHE A 33 -2.26 -6.47 -4.27
C PHE A 33 -1.67 -7.69 -4.98
N GLN A 34 -0.42 -8.02 -4.72
CA GLN A 34 0.27 -9.12 -5.40
C GLN A 34 1.41 -9.69 -4.57
N PRO A 35 1.80 -10.96 -4.77
CA PRO A 35 3.06 -11.48 -4.24
C PRO A 35 4.24 -10.73 -4.85
N VAL A 36 5.16 -10.25 -4.00
CA VAL A 36 6.34 -9.49 -4.44
C VAL A 36 7.60 -10.25 -4.03
N PRO A 37 8.26 -10.99 -4.97
CA PRO A 37 9.56 -11.62 -4.70
C PRO A 37 10.57 -10.62 -4.12
N TYR A 38 11.39 -11.07 -3.19
CA TYR A 38 12.33 -10.32 -2.34
C TYR A 38 11.69 -9.43 -1.26
N LEU A 39 10.38 -9.14 -1.35
CA LEU A 39 9.60 -8.40 -0.35
C LEU A 39 8.44 -9.24 0.21
N GLY A 40 8.57 -10.57 0.26
CA GLY A 40 7.48 -11.49 0.56
C GLY A 40 6.81 -11.22 1.91
N VAL A 41 7.58 -11.10 2.99
CA VAL A 41 7.04 -10.80 4.33
C VAL A 41 6.38 -9.42 4.37
N TYR A 42 7.02 -8.41 3.78
CA TYR A 42 6.45 -7.06 3.71
C TYR A 42 5.13 -7.08 2.93
N GLY A 43 5.10 -7.66 1.73
CA GLY A 43 3.87 -7.79 0.92
C GLY A 43 2.75 -8.52 1.65
N ALA A 44 3.07 -9.60 2.37
CA ALA A 44 2.11 -10.34 3.18
C ALA A 44 1.52 -9.47 4.31
N THR A 45 2.36 -8.69 5.03
CA THR A 45 1.86 -7.76 6.05
C THR A 45 0.95 -6.68 5.46
N LYS A 46 1.27 -6.19 4.25
CA LYS A 46 0.44 -5.17 3.58
C LYS A 46 -0.86 -5.76 3.01
N ALA A 47 -0.86 -6.99 2.51
CA ALA A 47 -2.09 -7.71 2.15
C ALA A 47 -3.02 -7.90 3.36
N PHE A 48 -2.45 -8.18 4.54
CA PHE A 48 -3.19 -8.20 5.80
C PHE A 48 -3.84 -6.83 6.09
N VAL A 49 -3.06 -5.73 6.01
CA VAL A 49 -3.58 -4.37 6.27
C VAL A 49 -4.71 -4.01 5.32
N LEU A 50 -4.56 -4.30 4.02
CA LEU A 50 -5.60 -4.07 3.01
C LEU A 50 -6.91 -4.80 3.36
N SER A 51 -6.81 -6.09 3.64
CA SER A 51 -7.97 -6.93 3.98
C SER A 51 -8.64 -6.47 5.27
N TYR A 52 -7.87 -6.25 6.33
CA TYR A 52 -8.34 -5.75 7.63
C TYR A 52 -9.06 -4.40 7.50
N SER A 53 -8.44 -3.44 6.81
CA SER A 53 -9.01 -2.09 6.65
C SER A 53 -10.35 -2.12 5.91
N ARG A 54 -10.46 -2.93 4.87
CA ARG A 54 -11.70 -3.05 4.08
C ARG A 54 -12.82 -3.74 4.85
N SER A 55 -12.50 -4.80 5.59
CA SER A 55 -13.48 -5.49 6.45
C SER A 55 -13.99 -4.54 7.52
N LEU A 56 -13.08 -3.86 8.21
CA LEU A 56 -13.45 -2.94 9.29
C LEU A 56 -14.20 -1.71 8.76
N ASN A 57 -13.93 -1.23 7.55
CA ASN A 57 -14.72 -0.19 6.91
C ASN A 57 -16.20 -0.60 6.76
N ALA A 58 -16.47 -1.84 6.35
CA ALA A 58 -17.82 -2.36 6.22
C ALA A 58 -18.52 -2.51 7.60
N GLU A 59 -17.79 -2.97 8.61
CA GLU A 59 -18.28 -3.10 9.99
C GLU A 59 -18.60 -1.75 10.65
N LEU A 60 -17.83 -0.71 10.33
CA LEU A 60 -17.98 0.63 10.90
C LEU A 60 -19.00 1.52 10.15
N ALA A 61 -19.38 1.13 8.94
CA ALA A 61 -20.33 1.89 8.13
C ALA A 61 -21.66 2.22 8.86
N PRO A 62 -22.29 1.29 9.65
CA PRO A 62 -23.50 1.60 10.41
C PRO A 62 -23.28 2.67 11.50
N ARG A 63 -22.04 2.84 11.99
CA ARG A 63 -21.66 3.90 12.93
C ARG A 63 -21.37 5.24 12.24
N GLY A 64 -21.38 5.27 10.91
CA GLY A 64 -21.00 6.44 10.13
C GLY A 64 -19.51 6.79 10.23
N ILE A 65 -18.65 5.80 10.53
CA ILE A 65 -17.20 5.93 10.57
C ILE A 65 -16.64 5.35 9.27
N HIS A 66 -15.74 6.07 8.63
CA HIS A 66 -15.12 5.67 7.38
C HIS A 66 -13.67 5.23 7.58
N MET A 67 -13.33 4.06 7.04
CA MET A 67 -11.95 3.56 7.04
C MET A 67 -11.46 3.32 5.62
N MET A 68 -10.24 3.76 5.31
CA MET A 68 -9.64 3.62 4.00
C MET A 68 -8.22 3.02 4.09
N ALA A 69 -7.92 2.04 3.25
CA ALA A 69 -6.56 1.59 2.99
C ALA A 69 -5.89 2.53 1.98
N PHE A 70 -4.83 3.19 2.36
CA PHE A 70 -4.02 4.03 1.49
C PHE A 70 -2.83 3.22 0.97
N CYS A 71 -2.86 2.89 -0.33
CA CYS A 71 -1.92 1.99 -1.00
C CYS A 71 -1.03 2.75 -2.00
N PRO A 72 -0.04 3.54 -1.55
CA PRO A 72 0.87 4.21 -2.45
C PRO A 72 1.84 3.23 -3.12
N GLY A 73 2.37 3.64 -4.27
CA GLY A 73 3.57 3.05 -4.85
C GLY A 73 4.83 3.58 -4.15
N TRP A 74 5.87 3.84 -4.92
CA TRP A 74 7.12 4.42 -4.40
C TRP A 74 6.94 5.90 -4.09
N VAL A 75 7.29 6.30 -2.87
CA VAL A 75 7.20 7.69 -2.39
C VAL A 75 8.57 8.15 -1.96
N LYS A 76 9.03 9.29 -2.48
CA LYS A 76 10.29 9.90 -2.08
C LYS A 76 10.17 10.43 -0.65
N THR A 77 10.76 9.71 0.29
CA THR A 77 10.77 10.00 1.74
C THR A 77 12.09 9.51 2.33
N GLU A 78 12.42 9.95 3.53
CA GLU A 78 13.58 9.43 4.29
C GLU A 78 13.53 7.89 4.47
N PHE A 79 12.34 7.31 4.58
CA PHE A 79 12.18 5.86 4.61
C PHE A 79 12.70 5.19 3.33
N PHE A 80 12.51 5.84 2.17
CA PHE A 80 13.03 5.36 0.89
C PHE A 80 14.57 5.39 0.88
N ASP A 81 15.17 6.48 1.33
CA ASP A 81 16.62 6.64 1.40
C ASP A 81 17.27 5.60 2.34
N HIS A 82 16.63 5.31 3.48
CA HIS A 82 17.06 4.23 4.39
C HIS A 82 16.89 2.83 3.79
N ALA A 83 15.78 2.58 3.10
CA ALA A 83 15.52 1.29 2.47
C ALA A 83 16.53 1.01 1.34
N GLU A 84 16.90 2.01 0.55
CA GLU A 84 17.91 1.92 -0.51
C GLU A 84 19.30 1.61 0.06
N GLN A 85 19.69 2.28 1.16
CA GLN A 85 20.98 2.04 1.84
C GLN A 85 21.08 0.64 2.45
N THR A 86 19.98 0.11 2.98
CA THR A 86 19.98 -1.16 3.73
C THR A 86 19.83 -2.38 2.83
N SER A 87 19.16 -2.24 1.68
CA SER A 87 18.84 -3.35 0.77
C SER A 87 19.47 -3.19 -0.61
N LYS A 88 20.78 -2.95 -0.67
CA LYS A 88 21.57 -2.77 -1.91
C LYS A 88 21.37 -3.83 -3.02
N THR A 89 20.58 -4.88 -2.76
CA THR A 89 20.38 -5.98 -3.71
C THR A 89 18.93 -6.46 -3.87
N ALA A 90 17.98 -5.99 -3.05
CA ALA A 90 16.65 -6.59 -3.02
C ALA A 90 15.70 -6.05 -4.08
N VAL A 91 15.70 -4.74 -4.32
CA VAL A 91 14.81 -4.08 -5.29
C VAL A 91 15.58 -2.96 -5.98
N THR A 92 15.67 -3.03 -7.31
CA THR A 92 16.42 -2.08 -8.14
C THR A 92 15.52 -1.29 -9.11
N TYR A 93 14.24 -1.66 -9.24
CA TYR A 93 13.32 -1.04 -10.17
C TYR A 93 12.23 -0.23 -9.46
N PHE A 94 12.20 1.06 -9.72
CA PHE A 94 11.22 2.01 -9.20
C PHE A 94 10.47 2.64 -10.37
N ASN A 95 9.25 2.15 -10.62
CA ASN A 95 8.48 2.50 -11.82
C ASN A 95 7.96 3.95 -11.85
N GLN A 96 7.63 4.51 -10.71
CA GLN A 96 7.15 5.87 -10.56
C GLN A 96 7.34 6.34 -9.12
N LEU A 97 8.06 7.44 -8.96
CA LEU A 97 8.27 8.11 -7.68
C LEU A 97 7.27 9.27 -7.54
N PHE A 98 6.54 9.26 -6.43
CA PHE A 98 5.65 10.36 -6.04
C PHE A 98 6.28 11.18 -4.91
N THR A 99 5.91 12.44 -4.80
CA THR A 99 6.20 13.23 -3.60
C THR A 99 5.21 12.89 -2.48
N ALA A 100 5.63 13.04 -1.23
CA ALA A 100 4.75 12.85 -0.08
C ALA A 100 3.50 13.74 -0.16
N ARG A 101 3.65 14.99 -0.61
CA ARG A 101 2.56 15.96 -0.77
C ARG A 101 1.48 15.46 -1.74
N GLU A 102 1.88 14.95 -2.90
CA GLU A 102 0.94 14.45 -3.91
C GLU A 102 0.12 13.26 -3.40
N VAL A 103 0.79 12.30 -2.76
CA VAL A 103 0.10 11.08 -2.28
C VAL A 103 -0.81 11.37 -1.09
N VAL A 104 -0.41 12.26 -0.17
CA VAL A 104 -1.25 12.70 0.95
C VAL A 104 -2.48 13.46 0.45
N ALA A 105 -2.32 14.39 -0.48
CA ALA A 105 -3.46 15.11 -1.09
C ALA A 105 -4.43 14.15 -1.79
N CYS A 106 -3.91 13.09 -2.42
CA CYS A 106 -4.73 12.03 -3.02
C CYS A 106 -5.50 11.25 -1.94
N ALA A 107 -4.83 10.85 -0.85
CA ALA A 107 -5.44 10.09 0.24
C ALA A 107 -6.57 10.87 0.90
N LEU A 108 -6.35 12.13 1.26
CA LEU A 108 -7.36 12.99 1.90
C LEU A 108 -8.57 13.20 0.99
N ARG A 109 -8.35 13.47 -0.29
CA ARG A 109 -9.43 13.63 -1.27
C ARG A 109 -10.24 12.35 -1.46
N ASP A 110 -9.58 11.19 -1.56
CA ASP A 110 -10.26 9.92 -1.78
C ASP A 110 -10.99 9.46 -0.49
N SER A 111 -10.44 9.71 0.69
CA SER A 111 -11.11 9.51 1.97
C SER A 111 -12.37 10.38 2.09
N ALA A 112 -12.29 11.68 1.80
CA ALA A 112 -13.45 12.58 1.80
C ALA A 112 -14.57 12.16 0.81
N ARG A 113 -14.23 11.38 -0.22
CA ARG A 113 -15.18 10.80 -1.18
C ARG A 113 -15.75 9.44 -0.75
N GLY A 114 -15.43 8.95 0.44
CA GLY A 114 -15.88 7.67 0.96
C GLY A 114 -15.28 6.44 0.25
N ARG A 115 -14.08 6.54 -0.33
CA ARG A 115 -13.42 5.39 -0.96
C ARG A 115 -12.76 4.51 0.08
N ASP A 116 -13.00 3.20 0.01
CA ASP A 116 -12.40 2.20 0.89
C ASP A 116 -10.92 1.92 0.61
N VAL A 117 -10.46 2.25 -0.62
CA VAL A 117 -9.08 2.07 -1.07
C VAL A 117 -8.62 3.29 -1.89
N CYS A 118 -7.46 3.84 -1.56
CA CYS A 118 -6.79 4.87 -2.33
C CYS A 118 -5.50 4.34 -2.95
N VAL A 119 -5.40 4.38 -4.27
CA VAL A 119 -4.19 4.10 -5.05
C VAL A 119 -3.83 5.36 -5.84
N PRO A 120 -2.72 6.06 -5.54
CA PRO A 120 -2.31 7.24 -6.28
C PRO A 120 -1.87 6.92 -7.71
N GLY A 121 -2.26 7.76 -8.67
CA GLY A 121 -1.83 7.67 -10.06
C GLY A 121 -2.62 6.69 -10.92
N PHE A 122 -3.01 7.14 -12.13
CA PHE A 122 -3.82 6.34 -13.06
C PHE A 122 -3.09 5.08 -13.54
N ARG A 123 -1.80 5.19 -13.86
CA ARG A 123 -0.97 4.05 -14.31
C ARG A 123 -0.87 2.98 -13.23
N ILE A 124 -0.75 3.37 -11.97
CA ILE A 124 -0.68 2.45 -10.84
C ILE A 124 -2.04 1.78 -10.61
N LYS A 125 -3.16 2.52 -10.76
CA LYS A 125 -4.51 1.92 -10.72
C LYS A 125 -4.70 0.86 -11.80
N LEU A 126 -4.24 1.12 -13.01
CA LEU A 126 -4.28 0.15 -14.11
C LEU A 126 -3.42 -1.08 -13.78
N GLN A 127 -2.21 -0.88 -13.23
CA GLN A 127 -1.36 -1.98 -12.77
C GLN A 127 -2.08 -2.84 -11.73
N VAL A 128 -2.71 -2.25 -10.71
CA VAL A 128 -3.50 -2.97 -9.70
C VAL A 128 -4.65 -3.76 -10.34
N LEU A 129 -5.34 -3.18 -11.32
CA LEU A 129 -6.39 -3.88 -12.04
C LEU A 129 -5.83 -5.12 -12.78
N LEU A 130 -4.71 -4.97 -13.46
CA LEU A 130 -4.05 -6.06 -14.16
C LEU A 130 -3.58 -7.16 -13.22
N THR A 131 -3.07 -6.83 -12.02
CA THR A 131 -2.66 -7.86 -11.04
C THR A 131 -3.83 -8.69 -10.52
N LYS A 132 -5.05 -8.16 -10.56
CA LYS A 132 -6.27 -8.90 -10.20
C LYS A 132 -6.76 -9.85 -11.31
N LEU A 133 -6.44 -9.54 -12.55
CA LEU A 133 -6.90 -10.32 -13.72
C LEU A 133 -5.87 -11.37 -14.15
N LEU A 134 -4.60 -11.12 -13.92
CA LEU A 134 -3.52 -11.99 -14.36
C LEU A 134 -3.16 -13.05 -13.29
N PRO A 135 -2.79 -14.28 -13.70
CA PRO A 135 -2.27 -15.27 -12.76
C PRO A 135 -1.05 -14.73 -12.00
N HIS A 136 -0.97 -14.92 -10.69
CA HIS A 136 0.13 -14.46 -9.85
C HIS A 136 1.51 -14.92 -10.35
N ARG A 137 1.61 -16.14 -10.95
CA ARG A 137 2.86 -16.63 -11.54
C ARG A 137 3.38 -15.72 -12.66
N LEU A 138 2.48 -15.17 -13.48
CA LEU A 138 2.84 -14.24 -14.56
C LEU A 138 3.28 -12.89 -13.98
N VAL A 139 2.52 -12.37 -13.02
CA VAL A 139 2.83 -11.10 -12.33
C VAL A 139 4.22 -11.16 -11.68
N MET A 140 4.53 -12.25 -10.95
CA MET A 140 5.84 -12.45 -10.33
C MET A 140 6.98 -12.56 -11.38
N ARG A 141 6.73 -13.22 -12.53
CA ARG A 141 7.74 -13.28 -13.61
C ARG A 141 8.03 -11.90 -14.21
N ILE A 142 7.00 -11.09 -14.42
CA ILE A 142 7.15 -9.71 -14.91
C ILE A 142 7.97 -8.91 -13.90
N TRP A 143 7.63 -8.96 -12.61
CA TRP A 143 8.36 -8.30 -11.55
C TRP A 143 9.85 -8.69 -11.54
N LEU A 144 10.16 -9.99 -11.52
CA LEU A 144 11.54 -10.49 -11.52
C LEU A 144 12.32 -10.05 -12.78
N LYS A 145 11.66 -9.97 -13.94
CA LYS A 145 12.29 -9.48 -15.18
C LYS A 145 12.63 -7.99 -15.08
N GLN A 146 11.75 -7.18 -14.51
CA GLN A 146 11.99 -5.76 -14.30
C GLN A 146 13.19 -5.51 -13.38
N GLN A 147 13.31 -6.26 -12.28
CA GLN A 147 14.46 -6.17 -11.36
C GLN A 147 15.80 -6.48 -12.06
N LYS A 148 15.83 -7.53 -12.90
CA LYS A 148 17.05 -7.90 -13.64
C LYS A 148 17.50 -6.85 -14.66
N HIS A 149 16.59 -6.12 -15.26
CA HIS A 149 16.92 -5.09 -16.24
C HIS A 149 17.48 -3.83 -15.59
N ALA A 150 16.96 -3.43 -14.44
CA ALA A 150 17.46 -2.28 -13.70
C ALA A 150 18.92 -2.48 -13.23
N GLY A 151 19.27 -3.67 -12.74
CA GLY A 151 20.65 -3.98 -12.31
C GLY A 151 21.70 -4.09 -13.44
N LYS A 152 21.30 -4.09 -14.72
CA LYS A 152 22.22 -4.11 -15.86
C LYS A 152 22.54 -2.73 -16.43
N THR A 153 21.82 -1.70 -16.04
CA THR A 153 22.01 -0.32 -16.54
C THR A 153 23.03 0.46 -15.72
N GLU A 154 23.45 -0.06 -14.57
CA GLU A 154 24.42 0.56 -13.66
C GLU A 154 25.81 -0.15 -13.68
N ALA A 155 26.04 -1.07 -14.59
CA ALA A 155 27.33 -1.73 -14.84
C ALA A 155 27.90 -1.29 -16.19
#